data_4a7752028ef5072d2ca69c2326e2d730
#
_entry.id   4a7752028ef5072d2ca69c2326e2d730
#
_cell.length_a   1.000
_cell.length_b   1.000
_cell.length_c   1.000
_cell.angle_alpha   90.00
_cell.angle_beta   90.00
_cell.angle_gamma   90.00
#
_symmetry.space_group_name_H-M   'P 1'
#
loop_
_entity.id
_entity.type
_entity.pdbx_description
1 polymer ?
#
loop_
_entity_poly.entity_id
_entity_poly.type
_entity_poly.pdbx_seq_one_letter_code
_entity_poly.pdbx_strand_id
1 'polypeptide(L)'
;MNSVDKTARILVVDDDENIRKVLVAILQDEGYAVDSVGTAQKGIEATKRKFYNIGLIDIRLPDMEGTELLTQMKETTPRMRKLIITGYPTLQNAIEAVNRRADAYIMKPFDVKKVLETIEDQLKKQGEERNYSQNKVAEFIETRVKELTVNEVKSKKP
;
A
#
# COMPACT_ATOMS: atom_id res chain seq x y z
N MET A 1 15.59 -12.45 12.35
CA MET A 1 15.11 -12.44 10.96
C MET A 1 13.76 -11.77 10.89
N ASN A 2 13.68 -10.70 10.16
CA ASN A 2 12.40 -10.04 9.93
C ASN A 2 11.65 -10.78 8.84
N SER A 3 10.72 -11.64 9.23
CA SER A 3 9.83 -12.27 8.27
C SER A 3 8.84 -11.22 7.74
N VAL A 4 8.73 -11.15 6.43
CA VAL A 4 7.68 -10.36 5.78
C VAL A 4 6.33 -11.01 6.11
N ASP A 5 5.34 -10.19 6.41
CA ASP A 5 3.99 -10.66 6.72
C ASP A 5 3.34 -11.28 5.47
N LYS A 6 3.29 -12.61 5.44
CA LYS A 6 2.66 -13.37 4.35
C LYS A 6 1.13 -13.38 4.45
N THR A 7 0.55 -12.81 5.52
CA THR A 7 -0.90 -12.62 5.60
C THR A 7 -1.34 -11.33 4.91
N ALA A 8 -0.40 -10.55 4.39
CA ALA A 8 -0.69 -9.32 3.69
C ALA A 8 -1.63 -9.55 2.50
N ARG A 9 -2.50 -8.58 2.28
CA ARG A 9 -3.49 -8.61 1.20
C ARG A 9 -3.07 -7.68 0.07
N ILE A 10 -3.15 -8.19 -1.15
CA ILE A 10 -2.73 -7.48 -2.36
C ILE A 10 -3.91 -7.35 -3.32
N LEU A 11 -4.13 -6.15 -3.84
CA LEU A 11 -5.09 -5.88 -4.90
C LEU A 11 -4.36 -5.69 -6.22
N VAL A 12 -4.73 -6.44 -7.24
CA VAL A 12 -4.22 -6.30 -8.60
C VAL A 12 -5.28 -5.61 -9.45
N VAL A 13 -4.92 -4.50 -10.08
CA VAL A 13 -5.80 -3.75 -10.99
C VAL A 13 -5.15 -3.71 -12.37
N ASP A 14 -5.63 -4.53 -13.29
CA ASP A 14 -5.11 -4.65 -14.66
C ASP A 14 -6.23 -5.16 -15.56
N ASP A 15 -6.44 -4.55 -16.72
CA ASP A 15 -7.49 -4.95 -17.64
C ASP A 15 -7.16 -6.24 -18.42
N ASP A 16 -5.87 -6.63 -18.48
CA ASP A 16 -5.46 -7.86 -19.12
C ASP A 16 -5.70 -9.06 -18.19
N GLU A 17 -6.66 -9.89 -18.55
CA GLU A 17 -7.03 -11.07 -17.76
C GLU A 17 -5.86 -12.05 -17.58
N ASN A 18 -5.04 -12.23 -18.62
CA ASN A 18 -3.90 -13.15 -18.56
C ASN A 18 -2.85 -12.64 -17.57
N ILE A 19 -2.56 -11.35 -17.58
CA ILE A 19 -1.63 -10.74 -16.61
C ILE A 19 -2.17 -10.86 -15.20
N ARG A 20 -3.47 -10.59 -14.99
CA ARG A 20 -4.09 -10.78 -13.67
C ARG A 20 -3.92 -12.22 -13.17
N LYS A 21 -4.22 -13.20 -14.01
CA LYS A 21 -4.09 -14.63 -13.65
C LYS A 21 -2.66 -14.99 -13.26
N VAL A 22 -1.68 -14.52 -14.02
CA VAL A 22 -0.26 -14.77 -13.73
C VAL A 22 0.14 -14.15 -12.41
N LEU A 23 -0.19 -12.89 -12.19
CA LEU A 23 0.14 -12.18 -10.95
C LEU A 23 -0.53 -12.82 -9.74
N VAL A 24 -1.82 -13.13 -9.85
CA VAL A 24 -2.56 -13.80 -8.77
C VAL A 24 -1.90 -15.13 -8.40
N ALA A 25 -1.57 -15.96 -9.41
CA ALA A 25 -0.92 -17.25 -9.17
C ALA A 25 0.43 -17.11 -8.47
N ILE A 26 1.27 -16.20 -8.94
CA ILE A 26 2.59 -15.94 -8.35
C ILE A 26 2.46 -15.47 -6.89
N LEU A 27 1.58 -14.54 -6.64
CA LEU A 27 1.42 -13.95 -5.32
C LEU A 27 0.76 -14.90 -4.33
N GLN A 28 -0.23 -15.67 -4.76
CA GLN A 28 -0.84 -16.71 -3.92
C GLN A 28 0.15 -17.81 -3.58
N ASP A 29 1.01 -18.19 -4.52
CA ASP A 29 2.05 -19.18 -4.28
C ASP A 29 3.04 -18.72 -3.20
N GLU A 30 3.26 -17.41 -3.07
CA GLU A 30 4.07 -16.83 -1.99
C GLU A 30 3.32 -16.74 -0.65
N GLY A 31 2.04 -17.04 -0.62
CA GLY A 31 1.22 -17.04 0.59
C GLY A 31 0.38 -15.79 0.81
N TYR A 32 0.40 -14.82 -0.09
CA TYR A 32 -0.41 -13.60 0.03
C TYR A 32 -1.89 -13.87 -0.27
N ALA A 33 -2.76 -13.12 0.37
CA ALA A 33 -4.17 -13.05 -0.01
C ALA A 33 -4.29 -12.05 -1.17
N VAL A 34 -4.91 -12.45 -2.28
CA VAL A 34 -4.91 -11.64 -3.50
C VAL A 34 -6.33 -11.54 -4.05
N ASP A 35 -6.74 -10.30 -4.33
CA ASP A 35 -7.92 -10.01 -5.14
C ASP A 35 -7.47 -9.32 -6.43
N SER A 36 -8.18 -9.53 -7.53
CA SER A 36 -7.89 -8.86 -8.80
C SER A 36 -9.13 -8.31 -9.46
N VAL A 37 -8.99 -7.15 -10.09
CA VAL A 37 -10.08 -6.47 -10.80
C VAL A 37 -9.56 -5.93 -12.12
N GLY A 38 -10.46 -5.75 -13.10
CA GLY A 38 -10.11 -5.33 -14.45
C GLY A 38 -10.35 -3.85 -14.76
N THR A 39 -10.92 -3.09 -13.84
CA THR A 39 -11.22 -1.66 -14.04
C THR A 39 -10.85 -0.84 -12.82
N ALA A 40 -10.61 0.45 -13.04
CA ALA A 40 -10.33 1.38 -11.95
C ALA A 40 -11.51 1.49 -10.98
N GLN A 41 -12.73 1.56 -11.50
CA GLN A 41 -13.94 1.65 -10.66
C GLN A 41 -14.06 0.46 -9.72
N LYS A 42 -13.81 -0.75 -10.21
CA LYS A 42 -13.81 -1.95 -9.35
C LYS A 42 -12.68 -1.91 -8.32
N GLY A 43 -11.54 -1.33 -8.67
CA GLY A 43 -10.43 -1.11 -7.74
C GLY A 43 -10.83 -0.17 -6.61
N ILE A 44 -11.48 0.94 -6.92
CA ILE A 44 -11.99 1.88 -5.93
C ILE A 44 -12.98 1.19 -4.99
N GLU A 45 -13.94 0.46 -5.53
CA GLU A 45 -14.94 -0.28 -4.76
C GLU A 45 -14.29 -1.32 -3.84
N ALA A 46 -13.29 -2.05 -4.33
CA ALA A 46 -12.58 -3.05 -3.54
C ALA A 46 -11.90 -2.42 -2.31
N THR A 47 -11.26 -1.26 -2.48
CA THR A 47 -10.59 -0.56 -1.38
C THR A 47 -11.55 0.01 -0.35
N LYS A 48 -12.81 0.20 -0.70
CA LYS A 48 -13.86 0.60 0.26
C LYS A 48 -14.36 -0.55 1.12
N ARG A 49 -14.24 -1.80 0.61
CA ARG A 49 -14.74 -3.00 1.28
C ARG A 49 -13.72 -3.68 2.16
N LYS A 50 -12.45 -3.65 1.73
CA LYS A 50 -11.36 -4.38 2.40
C LYS A 50 -10.12 -3.50 2.48
N PHE A 51 -9.31 -3.75 3.50
CA PHE A 51 -7.97 -3.21 3.58
C PHE A 51 -7.03 -4.02 2.69
N TYR A 52 -6.19 -3.33 1.93
CA TYR A 52 -5.09 -3.93 1.17
C TYR A 52 -3.77 -3.30 1.59
N ASN A 53 -2.78 -4.13 1.83
CA ASN A 53 -1.43 -3.67 2.12
C ASN A 53 -0.77 -3.08 0.88
N ILE A 54 -0.99 -3.72 -0.27
CA ILE A 54 -0.36 -3.40 -1.55
C ILE A 54 -1.43 -3.30 -2.64
N GLY A 55 -1.31 -2.30 -3.50
CA GLY A 55 -2.02 -2.23 -4.78
C GLY A 55 -1.02 -2.31 -5.93
N LEU A 56 -1.19 -3.28 -6.83
CA LEU A 56 -0.48 -3.36 -8.11
C LEU A 56 -1.39 -2.81 -9.19
N ILE A 57 -1.04 -1.69 -9.80
CA ILE A 57 -1.95 -0.92 -10.64
C ILE A 57 -1.34 -0.67 -12.02
N ASP A 58 -2.04 -1.08 -13.08
CA ASP A 58 -1.67 -0.72 -14.45
C ASP A 58 -2.02 0.74 -14.72
N ILE A 59 -1.20 1.41 -15.52
CA ILE A 59 -1.43 2.80 -15.93
C ILE A 59 -2.63 2.90 -16.87
N ARG A 60 -2.76 1.98 -17.84
CA ARG A 60 -3.85 2.02 -18.82
C ARG A 60 -4.98 1.11 -18.42
N LEU A 61 -6.02 1.70 -17.87
CA LEU A 61 -7.26 1.02 -17.56
C LEU A 61 -8.36 1.53 -18.49
N PRO A 62 -9.42 0.73 -18.75
CA PRO A 62 -10.44 1.11 -19.74
C PRO A 62 -11.26 2.33 -19.33
N ASP A 63 -11.40 2.60 -18.05
CA ASP A 63 -12.25 3.65 -17.51
C ASP A 63 -11.48 4.83 -16.90
N MET A 64 -10.16 4.70 -16.71
CA MET A 64 -9.38 5.75 -16.04
C MET A 64 -7.88 5.46 -16.19
N GLU A 65 -7.05 6.49 -16.17
CA GLU A 65 -5.61 6.29 -16.04
C GLU A 65 -5.27 5.75 -14.64
N GLY A 66 -4.34 4.80 -14.56
CA GLY A 66 -3.93 4.22 -13.27
C GLY A 66 -3.32 5.24 -12.32
N THR A 67 -2.64 6.26 -12.86
CA THR A 67 -2.11 7.37 -12.07
C THR A 67 -3.21 8.20 -11.41
N GLU A 68 -4.32 8.41 -12.09
CA GLU A 68 -5.50 9.06 -11.50
C GLU A 68 -6.14 8.19 -10.41
N LEU A 69 -6.19 6.87 -10.63
CA LEU A 69 -6.70 5.92 -9.66
C LEU A 69 -5.95 6.01 -8.32
N LEU A 70 -4.64 6.28 -8.35
CA LEU A 70 -3.83 6.40 -7.12
C LEU A 70 -4.43 7.39 -6.11
N THR A 71 -5.05 8.46 -6.58
CA THR A 71 -5.63 9.50 -5.72
C THR A 71 -7.07 9.22 -5.31
N GLN A 72 -7.75 8.30 -5.99
CA GLN A 72 -9.16 8.00 -5.75
C GLN A 72 -9.39 6.79 -4.85
N MET A 73 -8.37 5.99 -4.59
CA MET A 73 -8.47 4.88 -3.66
C MET A 73 -8.54 5.39 -2.22
N LYS A 74 -9.27 4.65 -1.38
CA LYS A 74 -9.45 5.02 0.02
C LYS A 74 -8.10 5.11 0.75
N GLU A 75 -7.89 6.23 1.45
CA GLU A 75 -6.78 6.39 2.39
C GLU A 75 -6.97 5.46 3.58
N THR A 76 -5.91 4.79 3.98
CA THR A 76 -5.93 3.82 5.08
C THR A 76 -4.78 4.06 6.07
N THR A 77 -4.90 3.46 7.26
CA THR A 77 -3.85 3.44 8.26
C THR A 77 -3.64 1.99 8.72
N PRO A 78 -2.50 1.35 8.43
CA PRO A 78 -1.36 1.89 7.70
C PRO A 78 -1.70 2.20 6.24
N ARG A 79 -0.94 3.11 5.64
CA ARG A 79 -1.18 3.54 4.27
C ARG A 79 -0.92 2.40 3.29
N MET A 80 -1.89 2.12 2.41
CA MET A 80 -1.70 1.15 1.32
C MET A 80 -0.54 1.59 0.42
N ARG A 81 0.39 0.69 0.16
CA ARG A 81 1.51 0.93 -0.76
C ARG A 81 1.05 0.67 -2.18
N LYS A 82 1.30 1.61 -3.07
CA LYS A 82 0.79 1.61 -4.45
C LYS A 82 1.94 1.46 -5.42
N LEU A 83 1.93 0.37 -6.18
CA LEU A 83 2.95 0.03 -7.15
C LEU A 83 2.33 0.11 -8.54
N ILE A 84 2.92 0.92 -9.42
CA ILE A 84 2.54 0.96 -10.83
C ILE A 84 3.27 -0.15 -11.55
N ILE A 85 2.55 -0.91 -12.37
CA ILE A 85 3.13 -1.93 -13.24
C ILE A 85 2.59 -1.71 -14.66
N THR A 86 3.45 -1.41 -15.62
CA THR A 86 2.99 -0.97 -16.94
C THR A 86 3.88 -1.40 -18.09
N GLY A 87 3.23 -1.71 -19.23
CA GLY A 87 3.89 -1.90 -20.53
C GLY A 87 4.10 -0.58 -21.31
N TYR A 88 3.67 0.55 -20.76
CA TYR A 88 3.76 1.86 -21.40
C TYR A 88 4.60 2.84 -20.57
N PRO A 89 5.92 2.56 -20.38
CA PRO A 89 6.77 3.36 -19.53
C PRO A 89 7.21 4.62 -20.30
N THR A 90 6.50 5.72 -20.12
CA THR A 90 6.92 7.02 -20.62
C THR A 90 7.45 7.85 -19.47
N LEU A 91 8.33 8.81 -19.78
CA LEU A 91 8.85 9.75 -18.78
C LEU A 91 7.71 10.50 -18.10
N GLN A 92 6.72 10.95 -18.88
CA GLN A 92 5.57 11.67 -18.36
C GLN A 92 4.75 10.81 -17.38
N ASN A 93 4.49 9.55 -17.73
CA ASN A 93 3.78 8.62 -16.84
C ASN A 93 4.54 8.37 -15.54
N ALA A 94 5.86 8.24 -15.61
CA ALA A 94 6.70 8.06 -14.44
C ALA A 94 6.67 9.28 -13.52
N ILE A 95 6.79 10.48 -14.09
CA ILE A 95 6.71 11.74 -13.33
C ILE A 95 5.33 11.87 -12.67
N GLU A 96 4.27 11.59 -13.40
CA GLU A 96 2.91 11.65 -12.88
C GLU A 96 2.69 10.65 -11.74
N ALA A 97 3.22 9.44 -11.89
CA ALA A 97 3.14 8.42 -10.83
C ALA A 97 3.83 8.90 -9.53
N VAL A 98 5.01 9.50 -9.65
CA VAL A 98 5.71 10.07 -8.49
C VAL A 98 4.91 11.21 -7.87
N ASN A 99 4.39 12.12 -8.68
CA ASN A 99 3.60 13.26 -8.21
C ASN A 99 2.31 12.82 -7.51
N ARG A 100 1.73 11.70 -7.91
CA ARG A 100 0.53 11.11 -7.31
C ARG A 100 0.83 10.06 -6.25
N ARG A 101 2.07 10.04 -5.75
CA ARG A 101 2.53 9.22 -4.62
C ARG A 101 2.51 7.71 -4.86
N ALA A 102 2.89 7.26 -6.06
CA ALA A 102 3.23 5.87 -6.27
C ALA A 102 4.49 5.54 -5.45
N ASP A 103 4.50 4.38 -4.82
CA ASP A 103 5.63 3.95 -4.00
C ASP A 103 6.68 3.19 -4.79
N ALA A 104 6.30 2.61 -5.93
CA ALA A 104 7.22 1.93 -6.83
C ALA A 104 6.66 1.91 -8.25
N TYR A 105 7.54 1.66 -9.22
CA TYR A 105 7.20 1.64 -10.63
C TYR A 105 7.92 0.47 -11.29
N ILE A 106 7.16 -0.47 -11.86
CA ILE A 106 7.67 -1.69 -12.49
C ILE A 106 7.26 -1.68 -13.96
N MET A 107 8.22 -1.96 -14.84
CA MET A 107 7.95 -2.06 -16.28
C MET A 107 7.62 -3.49 -16.69
N LYS A 108 6.65 -3.63 -17.61
CA LYS A 108 6.37 -4.88 -18.31
C LYS A 108 7.27 -4.99 -19.56
N PRO A 109 7.75 -6.16 -19.96
CA PRO A 109 7.57 -7.45 -19.28
C PRO A 109 8.32 -7.47 -17.96
N PHE A 110 7.68 -7.95 -16.91
CA PHE A 110 8.28 -7.96 -15.58
C PHE A 110 9.02 -9.26 -15.29
N ASP A 111 10.05 -9.15 -14.48
CA ASP A 111 10.72 -10.28 -13.86
C ASP A 111 9.96 -10.59 -12.55
N VAL A 112 9.53 -11.84 -12.39
CA VAL A 112 8.82 -12.31 -11.20
C VAL A 112 9.59 -11.99 -9.93
N LYS A 113 10.89 -12.25 -9.94
CA LYS A 113 11.76 -11.94 -8.79
C LYS A 113 11.73 -10.47 -8.43
N LYS A 114 11.76 -9.59 -9.43
CA LYS A 114 11.69 -8.14 -9.23
C LYS A 114 10.38 -7.72 -8.61
N VAL A 115 9.27 -8.27 -9.05
CA VAL A 115 7.94 -7.99 -8.50
C VAL A 115 7.88 -8.40 -7.03
N LEU A 116 8.32 -9.62 -6.72
CA LEU A 116 8.29 -10.14 -5.35
C LEU A 116 9.20 -9.35 -4.42
N GLU A 117 10.41 -9.02 -4.85
CA GLU A 117 11.33 -8.19 -4.07
C GLU A 117 10.77 -6.80 -3.80
N THR A 118 10.14 -6.19 -4.79
CA THR A 118 9.52 -4.87 -4.64
C THR A 118 8.38 -4.92 -3.64
N ILE A 119 7.54 -5.94 -3.69
CA ILE A 119 6.43 -6.12 -2.75
C ILE A 119 6.97 -6.32 -1.32
N GLU A 120 7.96 -7.18 -1.14
CA GLU A 120 8.57 -7.42 0.17
C GLU A 120 9.17 -6.13 0.74
N ASP A 121 9.89 -5.36 -0.08
CA ASP A 121 10.46 -4.08 0.32
C ASP A 121 9.38 -3.10 0.78
N GLN A 122 8.29 -2.99 0.04
CA GLN A 122 7.20 -2.10 0.39
C GLN A 122 6.42 -2.55 1.63
N LEU A 123 6.25 -3.85 1.83
CA LEU A 123 5.64 -4.38 3.05
C LEU A 123 6.50 -4.09 4.27
N LYS A 124 7.81 -4.21 4.12
CA LYS A 124 8.76 -3.88 5.20
C LYS A 124 8.67 -2.40 5.57
N LYS A 125 8.67 -1.52 4.58
CA LYS A 125 8.51 -0.07 4.80
C LYS A 125 7.18 0.26 5.46
N GLN A 126 6.10 -0.38 5.04
CA GLN A 126 4.78 -0.21 5.64
C GLN A 126 4.77 -0.63 7.11
N GLY A 127 5.40 -1.75 7.44
CA GLY A 127 5.53 -2.23 8.82
C GLY A 127 6.34 -1.27 9.69
N GLU A 128 7.45 -0.74 9.19
CA GLU A 128 8.28 0.26 9.88
C GLU A 128 7.49 1.54 10.15
N GLU A 129 6.78 2.03 9.16
CA GLU A 129 5.93 3.22 9.28
C GLU A 129 4.83 3.03 10.33
N ARG A 130 4.18 1.88 10.34
CA ARG A 130 3.17 1.53 11.35
C ARG A 130 3.77 1.50 12.75
N ASN A 131 4.92 0.86 12.93
CA ASN A 131 5.60 0.78 14.21
C ASN A 131 6.02 2.15 14.72
N TYR A 132 6.54 2.99 13.85
CA TYR A 132 6.90 4.37 14.17
C TYR A 132 5.66 5.14 14.67
N SER A 133 4.55 5.05 13.98
CA SER A 133 3.31 5.73 14.36
C SER A 133 2.78 5.24 15.69
N GLN A 134 2.81 3.94 15.96
CA GLN A 134 2.40 3.35 17.23
C GLN A 134 3.30 3.83 18.38
N ASN A 135 4.60 3.89 18.17
CA ASN A 135 5.55 4.37 19.17
C ASN A 135 5.33 5.86 19.48
N LYS A 136 5.06 6.67 18.47
CA LYS A 136 4.75 8.09 18.65
C LYS A 136 3.47 8.31 19.47
N VAL A 137 2.44 7.53 19.21
CA VAL A 137 1.19 7.58 19.97
C VAL A 137 1.45 7.17 21.43
N ALA A 138 2.18 6.09 21.65
CA ALA A 138 2.51 5.61 22.98
C ALA A 138 3.31 6.67 23.77
N GLU A 139 4.31 7.31 23.16
CA GLU A 139 5.07 8.42 23.78
C GLU A 139 4.16 9.59 24.15
N PHE A 140 3.25 9.97 23.25
CA PHE A 140 2.31 11.04 23.51
C PHE A 140 1.41 10.74 24.71
N ILE A 141 0.86 9.53 24.76
CA ILE A 141 0.00 9.09 25.87
C ILE A 141 0.77 9.09 27.18
N GLU A 142 1.99 8.55 27.20
CA GLU A 142 2.85 8.51 28.39
C GLU A 142 3.15 9.92 28.91
N THR A 143 3.52 10.83 28.03
CA THR A 143 3.79 12.23 28.37
C THR A 143 2.55 12.90 28.96
N ARG A 144 1.40 12.67 28.33
CA ARG A 144 0.13 13.26 28.78
C ARG A 144 -0.27 12.74 30.17
N VAL A 145 -0.08 11.47 30.42
CA VAL A 145 -0.34 10.86 31.74
C VAL A 145 0.56 11.48 32.80
N LYS A 146 1.85 11.66 32.52
CA LYS A 146 2.80 12.30 33.43
C LYS A 146 2.40 13.74 33.76
N GLU A 147 2.01 14.52 32.74
CA GLU A 147 1.55 15.90 32.92
C GLU A 147 0.30 15.96 33.83
N LEU A 148 -0.66 15.10 33.59
CA LEU A 148 -1.90 15.05 34.40
C LEU A 148 -1.59 14.66 35.84
N THR A 149 -0.70 13.70 36.06
CA THR A 149 -0.28 13.27 37.41
C THR A 149 0.41 14.40 38.16
N VAL A 150 1.32 15.13 37.51
CA VAL A 150 2.00 16.29 38.12
C VAL A 150 0.98 17.37 38.48
N ASN A 151 0.05 17.70 37.60
CA ASN A 151 -0.97 18.70 37.87
C ASN A 151 -1.90 18.29 39.03
N GLU A 152 -2.27 17.03 39.13
CA GLU A 152 -3.06 16.49 40.21
C GLU A 152 -2.34 16.62 41.56
N VAL A 153 -1.05 16.27 41.61
CA VAL A 153 -0.22 16.44 42.82
C VAL A 153 -0.13 17.91 43.21
N LYS A 154 0.10 18.80 42.26
CA LYS A 154 0.13 20.26 42.52
C LYS A 154 -1.19 20.81 43.06
N SER A 155 -2.32 20.31 42.54
CA SER A 155 -3.65 20.77 42.98
C SER A 155 -4.01 20.31 44.41
N LYS A 156 -3.37 19.27 44.93
CA LYS A 156 -3.57 18.71 46.28
C LYS A 156 -2.68 19.34 47.35
N LYS A 157 -1.75 20.20 46.98
CA LYS A 157 -0.94 20.93 47.95
C LYS A 157 -1.77 22.08 48.58
N PRO A 158 -1.79 22.20 49.91
CA PRO A 158 -2.46 23.30 50.56
C PRO A 158 -1.84 24.67 50.26
#